data_b8ac09fab06ad3e57a15a4a40b674e3f
#
_entry.id   b8ac09fab06ad3e57a15a4a40b674e3f
#
_cell.length_a   1.000
_cell.length_b   1.000
_cell.length_c   1.000
_cell.angle_alpha   90.00
_cell.angle_beta   90.00
_cell.angle_gamma   90.00
#
_symmetry.space_group_name_H-M   'P 1'
#
loop_
_entity.id
_entity.type
_entity.pdbx_description
1 polymer ?
#
loop_
_entity_poly.entity_id
_entity_poly.type
_entity_poly.pdbx_seq_one_letter_code
_entity_poly.pdbx_strand_id
1 'polypeptide(L)' 'MGQPTIKDVAKLAGVSISTVSRVMNNSKPVSPEARKKVLDAIEKLDFKPNELARSLVMR' A
#
# COMPACT_ATOMS: atom_id res chain seq x y z
N MET A 1 3.49 0.01 -19.65
CA MET A 1 3.01 0.25 -18.85
C MET A 1 2.46 -0.62 -17.97
N GLY A 2 2.79 -1.28 -17.21
CA GLY A 2 2.25 -2.15 -16.29
C GLY A 2 1.51 -1.47 -15.20
N GLN A 3 0.93 -2.23 -14.36
CA GLN A 3 0.22 -1.69 -13.25
C GLN A 3 1.17 -1.29 -12.16
N PRO A 4 0.78 -0.37 -11.30
CA PRO A 4 1.63 0.03 -10.20
C PRO A 4 1.91 -1.15 -9.28
N THR A 5 3.10 -1.15 -8.70
CA THR A 5 3.47 -2.21 -7.78
C THR A 5 3.74 -1.60 -6.42
N ILE A 6 3.98 -2.45 -5.44
CA ILE A 6 4.28 -1.98 -4.10
C ILE A 6 5.54 -1.12 -4.11
N LYS A 7 6.45 -1.39 -5.03
CA LYS A 7 7.65 -0.57 -5.15
C LYS A 7 7.29 0.85 -5.58
N ASP A 8 6.34 0.97 -6.46
CA ASP A 8 5.90 2.29 -6.92
C ASP A 8 5.26 3.06 -5.78
N VAL A 9 4.48 2.37 -4.97
CA VAL A 9 3.84 3.01 -3.83
C VAL A 9 4.91 3.49 -2.86
N ALA A 10 5.90 2.66 -2.56
CA ALA A 10 6.94 3.03 -1.63
C ALA A 10 7.72 4.23 -2.14
N LYS A 11 8.01 4.23 -3.42
CA LYS A 11 8.77 5.31 -4.02
C LYS A 11 8.00 6.62 -3.95
N LEU A 12 6.75 6.58 -4.30
CA LEU A 12 5.93 7.78 -4.28
C LEU A 12 5.70 8.27 -2.85
N ALA A 13 5.52 7.37 -1.93
CA ALA A 13 5.30 7.74 -0.54
C ALA A 13 6.59 8.14 0.16
N GLY A 14 7.74 7.78 -0.41
CA GLY A 14 9.01 8.12 0.20
C GLY A 14 9.32 7.26 1.41
N VAL A 15 8.86 6.02 1.41
CA VAL A 15 9.11 5.10 2.51
C VAL A 15 9.62 3.78 1.95
N SER A 16 9.99 2.87 2.84
CA SER A 16 10.49 1.57 2.38
C SER A 16 9.33 0.67 1.99
N ILE A 17 9.63 -0.35 1.21
CA ILE A 17 8.63 -1.32 0.83
C ILE A 17 8.08 -2.00 2.07
N SER A 18 8.93 -2.24 3.06
CA SER A 18 8.48 -2.84 4.31
C SER A 18 7.40 -2.01 4.98
N THR A 19 7.59 -0.70 4.95
CA THR A 19 6.61 0.20 5.56
C THR A 19 5.27 0.12 4.83
N VAL A 20 5.33 0.08 3.50
CA VAL A 20 4.10 -0.04 2.72
C VAL A 20 3.39 -1.35 3.07
N SER A 21 4.16 -2.43 3.17
CA SER A 21 3.59 -3.71 3.48
C SER A 21 2.92 -3.71 4.86
N ARG A 22 3.55 -3.06 5.83
CA ARG A 22 2.98 -2.98 7.16
C ARG A 22 1.67 -2.21 7.17
N VAL A 23 1.61 -1.14 6.40
CA VAL A 23 0.39 -0.36 6.32
C VAL A 23 -0.72 -1.19 5.69
N MET A 24 -0.40 -1.90 4.62
CA MET A 24 -1.42 -2.67 3.92
C MET A 24 -1.88 -3.87 4.73
N ASN A 25 -0.97 -4.53 5.41
CA ASN A 25 -1.33 -5.70 6.20
C ASN A 25 -1.72 -5.38 7.62
N ASN A 26 -1.47 -4.15 8.03
CA ASN A 26 -1.80 -3.75 9.38
C ASN A 26 -1.11 -4.67 10.38
N SER A 27 0.06 -5.18 10.03
CA SER A 27 0.72 -6.17 10.86
C SER A 27 1.50 -5.55 11.98
N LYS A 28 1.96 -4.33 11.83
CA LYS A 28 2.71 -3.67 12.88
C LYS A 28 2.33 -2.20 12.92
N PRO A 29 2.52 -1.56 14.06
CA PRO A 29 2.19 -0.15 14.17
C PRO A 29 3.06 0.69 13.24
N VAL A 30 2.45 1.64 12.60
CA VAL A 30 3.15 2.52 11.70
C VAL A 30 2.77 3.92 12.12
N SER A 31 3.69 4.87 12.04
CA SER A 31 3.38 6.22 12.44
C SER A 31 2.24 6.77 11.58
N PRO A 32 1.43 7.65 12.13
CA PRO A 32 0.31 8.21 11.36
C PRO A 32 0.79 8.93 10.11
N GLU A 33 1.96 9.53 10.19
CA GLU A 33 2.52 10.22 9.06
C GLU A 33 2.85 9.26 7.94
N ALA A 34 3.52 8.17 8.26
CA ALA A 34 3.89 7.19 7.26
C ALA A 34 2.64 6.55 6.66
N ARG A 35 1.66 6.25 7.50
CA ARG A 35 0.42 5.65 7.03
C ARG A 35 -0.26 6.58 6.03
N LYS A 36 -0.32 7.85 6.36
CA LYS A 36 -0.98 8.80 5.48
C LYS A 36 -0.27 8.89 4.14
N LYS A 37 1.06 8.90 4.17
CA LYS A 37 1.84 8.98 2.94
C LYS A 37 1.60 7.77 2.05
N VAL A 38 1.55 6.59 2.67
CA VAL A 38 1.33 5.38 1.93
C VAL A 38 -0.07 5.35 1.33
N LEU A 39 -1.06 5.70 2.14
CA LEU A 39 -2.44 5.68 1.65
C LEU A 39 -2.63 6.68 0.52
N ASP A 40 -1.99 7.84 0.65
CA ASP A 40 -2.06 8.84 -0.39
C ASP A 40 -1.42 8.34 -1.68
N ALA A 41 -0.29 7.67 -1.56
CA ALA A 41 0.39 7.12 -2.73
C ALA A 41 -0.46 6.03 -3.39
N ILE A 42 -1.10 5.21 -2.58
CA ILE A 42 -1.97 4.16 -3.09
C ILE A 42 -3.10 4.78 -3.91
N GLU A 43 -3.67 5.83 -3.38
CA GLU A 43 -4.75 6.50 -4.07
C GLU A 43 -4.29 7.13 -5.37
N LYS A 44 -3.15 7.79 -5.34
CA LYS A 44 -2.64 8.45 -6.53
C LYS A 44 -2.30 7.48 -7.63
N LEU A 45 -1.79 6.31 -7.27
CA LEU A 45 -1.42 5.31 -8.25
C LEU A 45 -2.56 4.38 -8.58
N ASP A 46 -3.66 4.52 -7.89
CA ASP A 46 -4.81 3.62 -8.06
C ASP A 46 -4.37 2.18 -7.83
N PHE A 47 -3.46 2.00 -6.87
CA PHE A 47 -2.97 0.67 -6.53
C PHE A 47 -4.01 0.00 -5.64
N LYS A 48 -4.35 -1.22 -5.94
CA LYS A 48 -5.39 -1.93 -5.20
C LYS A 48 -4.81 -3.10 -4.45
N PRO A 49 -4.24 -2.85 -3.29
CA PRO A 49 -3.56 -3.90 -2.54
C PRO A 49 -4.49 -4.98 -2.03
N ASN A 50 -5.75 -4.63 -1.85
CA ASN A 50 -6.69 -5.60 -1.32
C ASN A 50 -7.46 -6.37 -2.34
N GLU A 51 -7.12 -6.22 -3.59
CA GLU A 51 -7.88 -6.88 -4.61
C GLU A 51 -7.85 -8.39 -4.44
N LEU A 52 -6.68 -8.94 -4.18
CA LEU A 52 -6.57 -10.36 -3.97
C LEU A 52 -7.29 -10.80 -2.72
N ALA A 53 -7.12 -10.07 -1.65
CA ALA A 53 -7.77 -10.41 -0.40
C ALA A 53 -9.27 -10.34 -0.55
N ARG A 54 -9.73 -9.34 -1.29
CA ARG A 54 -11.13 -9.20 -1.49
C ARG A 54 -11.69 -10.36 -2.30
N SER A 55 -10.97 -10.81 -3.30
CA SER A 55 -11.40 -11.93 -4.08
C SER A 55 -11.54 -13.16 -3.24
N LEU A 56 -10.64 -13.36 -2.31
CA LEU A 56 -10.71 -14.51 -1.45
C LEU A 56 -11.86 -14.43 -0.46
N VAL A 57 -12.11 -13.26 0.03
CA VAL A 57 -13.14 -13.09 1.02
C VAL A 57 -14.50 -13.10 0.44
N MET A 58 -14.60 -12.57 -0.73
CA MET A 58 -15.86 -12.49 -1.28
C MET A 58 -16.41 -13.70 -1.64
N ARG A 59 -16.21 -14.64 -1.58
CA ARG A 59 -16.77 -15.72 -1.92
C ARG A 59 -17.62 -16.10 -1.46
#